data_45dd2b8baf7a1b41695c859cf45c646a
#
_entry.id   45dd2b8baf7a1b41695c859cf45c646a
#
_cell.length_a   1.000
_cell.length_b   1.000
_cell.length_c   1.000
_cell.angle_alpha   90.00
_cell.angle_beta   90.00
_cell.angle_gamma   90.00
#
_symmetry.space_group_name_H-M   'P 1'
#
loop_
_entity.id
_entity.type
_entity.pdbx_description
1 polymer ?
#
loop_
_entity_poly.entity_id
_entity_poly.type
_entity_poly.pdbx_seq_one_letter_code
_entity_poly.pdbx_strand_id
1 'polypeptide(L)'
;MNSDKTRPATPREGPDIMVPVARAFGIDVPMQVPAYSRPSEYTPEIDPDYCFDRRTSVSILAGFANDRRVLIHGYHGTGKSSHITQVAARLNWPCTRVNLDSEISRSDLVGRDVVRERDGERVSVFEEGALAWAVANPAALILDEYDAGRPDV
;
A
#
# COMPACT_ATOMS: atom_id res chain seq x y z
N MET A 1 11.94 -4.50 -16.81
CA MET A 1 11.45 -5.88 -16.97
C MET A 1 10.18 -5.96 -16.15
N ASN A 2 9.28 -5.85 -16.72
CA ASN A 2 7.89 -5.84 -17.02
C ASN A 2 7.06 -6.63 -15.97
N SER A 3 6.33 -5.96 -15.12
CA SER A 3 5.23 -6.59 -14.41
C SER A 3 3.91 -6.04 -14.98
N ASP A 4 3.47 -6.64 -16.07
CA ASP A 4 2.07 -6.59 -16.50
C ASP A 4 1.22 -7.38 -15.47
N LYS A 5 1.16 -6.88 -14.24
CA LYS A 5 0.21 -7.36 -13.24
C LYS A 5 -1.08 -6.60 -13.47
N THR A 6 -1.91 -7.14 -14.36
CA THR A 6 -3.31 -6.74 -14.46
C THR A 6 -3.92 -6.85 -13.07
N ARG A 7 -4.20 -5.71 -12.44
CA ARG A 7 -4.81 -5.67 -11.10
C ARG A 7 -6.17 -6.36 -11.16
N PRO A 8 -6.53 -7.21 -10.19
CA PRO A 8 -7.79 -7.93 -10.21
C PRO A 8 -8.97 -6.96 -10.17
N ALA A 9 -9.94 -7.17 -11.04
CA ALA A 9 -11.15 -6.35 -11.16
C ALA A 9 -12.15 -6.59 -10.00
N THR A 10 -11.93 -7.59 -9.16
CA THR A 10 -12.86 -7.94 -8.09
C THR A 10 -12.42 -7.29 -6.79
N PRO A 11 -13.30 -6.52 -6.11
CA PRO A 11 -13.02 -5.99 -4.78
C PRO A 11 -12.66 -7.13 -3.83
N ARG A 12 -11.60 -6.95 -3.06
CA ARG A 12 -11.18 -7.94 -2.06
C ARG A 12 -12.06 -7.81 -0.81
N GLU A 13 -12.28 -8.93 -0.15
CA GLU A 13 -12.82 -8.92 1.20
C GLU A 13 -11.84 -8.17 2.13
N GLY A 14 -12.38 -7.49 3.12
CA GLY A 14 -11.59 -6.78 4.12
C GLY A 14 -10.77 -7.71 5.00
N PRO A 15 -9.95 -7.16 5.91
CA PRO A 15 -9.17 -7.95 6.87
C PRO A 15 -10.10 -8.86 7.69
N ASP A 16 -9.70 -10.12 7.86
CA ASP A 16 -10.53 -11.20 8.41
C ASP A 16 -10.12 -11.62 9.82
N ILE A 17 -8.99 -11.09 10.33
CA ILE A 17 -8.51 -11.37 11.69
C ILE A 17 -8.06 -10.10 12.42
N MET A 18 -8.04 -10.19 13.76
CA MET A 18 -7.40 -9.18 14.63
C MET A 18 -6.14 -9.78 15.24
N VAL A 19 -5.03 -9.05 15.15
CA VAL A 19 -3.72 -9.50 15.61
C VAL A 19 -3.22 -8.60 16.74
N PRO A 20 -2.85 -9.17 17.92
CA PRO A 20 -2.20 -8.41 18.99
C PRO A 20 -0.83 -7.87 18.52
N VAL A 21 -0.60 -6.58 18.71
CA VAL A 21 0.66 -5.91 18.31
C VAL A 21 1.87 -6.53 19.01
N ALA A 22 1.74 -6.87 20.28
CA ALA A 22 2.81 -7.55 21.03
C ALA A 22 3.26 -8.85 20.36
N ARG A 23 2.32 -9.62 19.81
CA ARG A 23 2.64 -10.92 19.16
C ARG A 23 3.29 -10.72 17.79
N ALA A 24 2.78 -9.80 16.97
CA ALA A 24 3.23 -9.63 15.60
C ALA A 24 4.54 -8.83 15.48
N PHE A 25 4.75 -7.88 16.39
CA PHE A 25 5.86 -6.91 16.30
C PHE A 25 6.79 -6.92 17.51
N GLY A 26 6.51 -7.72 18.55
CA GLY A 26 7.28 -7.71 19.79
C GLY A 26 7.17 -6.39 20.59
N ILE A 27 6.17 -5.57 20.29
CA ILE A 27 5.96 -4.25 20.91
C ILE A 27 4.88 -4.37 21.98
N ASP A 28 5.25 -4.22 23.24
CA ASP A 28 4.31 -4.31 24.37
C ASP A 28 3.40 -3.07 24.43
N VAL A 29 2.24 -3.21 23.80
CA VAL A 29 1.11 -2.26 23.83
C VAL A 29 -0.21 -3.04 23.80
N PRO A 30 -1.24 -2.62 24.54
CA PRO A 30 -2.54 -3.28 24.55
C PRO A 30 -3.37 -2.89 23.32
N MET A 31 -2.85 -3.19 22.13
CA MET A 31 -3.47 -2.84 20.84
C MET A 31 -3.63 -4.09 19.99
N GLN A 32 -4.78 -4.18 19.33
CA GLN A 32 -5.02 -5.13 18.26
C GLN A 32 -5.22 -4.39 16.94
N VAL A 33 -4.78 -4.98 15.86
CA VAL A 33 -4.86 -4.40 14.53
C VAL A 33 -5.49 -5.38 13.55
N PRO A 34 -6.30 -4.89 12.60
CA PRO A 34 -6.86 -5.73 11.55
C PRO A 34 -5.75 -6.24 10.64
N ALA A 35 -5.84 -7.50 10.27
CA ALA A 35 -4.88 -8.17 9.41
C ALA A 35 -5.59 -9.21 8.52
N TYR A 36 -4.88 -9.69 7.51
CA TYR A 36 -5.36 -10.80 6.71
C TYR A 36 -4.72 -12.11 7.21
N SER A 37 -5.51 -13.17 7.27
CA SER A 37 -5.03 -14.51 7.65
C SER A 37 -4.06 -15.09 6.63
N ARG A 38 -4.10 -14.63 5.38
CA ARG A 38 -3.25 -15.08 4.28
C ARG A 38 -2.72 -13.91 3.46
N PRO A 39 -1.47 -13.98 3.01
CA PRO A 39 -0.93 -12.99 2.09
C PRO A 39 -1.60 -13.10 0.71
N SER A 40 -1.55 -12.01 -0.02
CA SER A 40 -1.98 -11.92 -1.41
C SER A 40 -0.78 -11.66 -2.32
N GLU A 41 -0.98 -11.67 -3.62
CA GLU A 41 0.06 -11.29 -4.59
C GLU A 41 0.57 -9.84 -4.45
N TYR A 42 -0.22 -8.96 -3.80
CA TYR A 42 0.14 -7.56 -3.51
C TYR A 42 0.67 -7.37 -2.10
N THR A 43 0.77 -8.43 -1.30
CA THR A 43 1.38 -8.38 0.02
C THR A 43 2.89 -8.30 -0.12
N PRO A 44 3.55 -7.31 0.51
CA PRO A 44 5.01 -7.22 0.47
C PRO A 44 5.67 -8.43 1.13
N GLU A 45 6.89 -8.72 0.71
CA GLU A 45 7.70 -9.74 1.36
C GLU A 45 8.14 -9.30 2.76
N ILE A 46 8.17 -10.24 3.69
CA ILE A 46 8.66 -10.02 5.05
C ILE A 46 10.19 -10.06 5.03
N ASP A 47 10.81 -8.99 5.49
CA ASP A 47 12.22 -8.99 5.85
C ASP A 47 12.35 -9.51 7.30
N PRO A 48 12.94 -10.70 7.52
CA PRO A 48 13.05 -11.28 8.84
C PRO A 48 13.99 -10.51 9.76
N ASP A 49 14.95 -9.78 9.19
CA ASP A 49 15.97 -9.01 9.93
C ASP A 49 15.53 -7.57 10.22
N TYR A 50 14.32 -7.20 9.78
CA TYR A 50 13.83 -5.84 9.96
C TYR A 50 13.56 -5.51 11.43
N CYS A 51 14.25 -4.48 11.93
CA CYS A 51 14.07 -3.96 13.29
C CYS A 51 13.03 -2.84 13.34
N PHE A 52 11.96 -3.06 14.09
CA PHE A 52 10.89 -2.08 14.25
C PHE A 52 11.22 -1.04 15.33
N ASP A 53 11.26 0.24 14.96
CA ASP A 53 11.22 1.33 15.95
C ASP A 53 9.85 1.38 16.63
N ARG A 54 9.83 1.28 17.95
CA ARG A 54 8.58 1.20 18.73
C ARG A 54 7.65 2.38 18.47
N ARG A 55 8.18 3.61 18.50
CA ARG A 55 7.37 4.82 18.39
C ARG A 55 6.73 4.96 17.02
N THR A 56 7.51 4.78 15.97
CA THR A 56 7.04 4.85 14.58
C THR A 56 6.04 3.73 14.29
N SER A 57 6.35 2.50 14.74
CA SER A 57 5.46 1.34 14.54
C SER A 57 4.10 1.56 15.18
N VAL A 58 4.04 2.01 16.43
CA VAL A 58 2.76 2.24 17.14
C VAL A 58 1.92 3.30 16.42
N SER A 59 2.55 4.35 15.89
CA SER A 59 1.83 5.38 15.12
C SER A 59 1.23 4.84 13.83
N ILE A 60 1.98 4.03 13.09
CA ILE A 60 1.50 3.39 11.86
C ILE A 60 0.38 2.39 12.18
N LEU A 61 0.59 1.55 13.20
CA LEU A 61 -0.39 0.54 13.64
C LEU A 61 -1.69 1.18 14.13
N ALA A 62 -1.62 2.35 14.78
CA ALA A 62 -2.81 3.11 15.14
C ALA A 62 -3.60 3.58 13.91
N GLY A 63 -2.91 3.89 12.81
CA GLY A 63 -3.54 4.16 11.51
C GLY A 63 -4.32 2.96 11.01
N PHE A 64 -3.71 1.78 10.98
CA PHE A 64 -4.38 0.52 10.58
C PHE A 64 -5.55 0.17 11.50
N ALA A 65 -5.37 0.31 12.82
CA ALA A 65 -6.40 -0.03 13.80
C ALA A 65 -7.66 0.84 13.70
N ASN A 66 -7.53 2.08 13.24
CA ASN A 66 -8.60 3.07 13.25
C ASN A 66 -8.98 3.57 11.84
N ASP A 67 -8.49 2.92 10.80
CA ASP A 67 -8.69 3.35 9.40
C ASP A 67 -8.35 4.84 9.21
N ARG A 68 -7.16 5.25 9.66
CA ARG A 68 -6.70 6.63 9.61
C ARG A 68 -5.47 6.79 8.74
N ARG A 69 -5.43 7.89 8.01
CA ARG A 69 -4.23 8.32 7.29
C ARG A 69 -3.14 8.71 8.28
N VAL A 70 -1.90 8.29 7.97
CA VAL A 70 -0.73 8.59 8.81
C VAL A 70 0.29 9.33 7.95
N LEU A 71 0.74 10.48 8.43
CA LEU A 71 1.84 11.23 7.84
C LEU A 71 3.12 10.92 8.60
N ILE A 72 4.13 10.40 7.89
CA ILE A 72 5.47 10.13 8.43
C ILE A 72 6.44 11.12 7.86
N HIS A 73 6.99 11.97 8.72
CA HIS A 73 7.98 12.98 8.37
C HIS A 73 9.37 12.59 8.88
N GLY A 74 10.41 12.88 8.10
CA GLY A 74 11.81 12.61 8.47
C GLY A 74 12.73 12.73 7.25
N TYR A 75 14.03 12.73 7.51
CA TYR A 75 15.05 12.86 6.46
C TYR A 75 15.01 11.73 5.44
N HIS A 76 15.55 11.99 4.24
CA HIS A 76 15.76 10.96 3.22
C HIS A 76 16.64 9.82 3.77
N GLY A 77 16.38 8.59 3.32
CA GLY A 77 17.16 7.43 3.71
C GLY A 77 16.91 6.89 5.13
N THR A 78 15.97 7.46 5.88
CA THR A 78 15.64 6.97 7.25
C THR A 78 14.72 5.74 7.28
N GLY A 79 14.40 5.16 6.12
CA GLY A 79 13.60 3.94 6.05
C GLY A 79 12.09 4.13 6.24
N LYS A 80 11.55 5.34 6.08
CA LYS A 80 10.11 5.63 6.28
C LYS A 80 9.20 4.67 5.51
N SER A 81 9.39 4.58 4.21
CA SER A 81 8.56 3.74 3.33
C SER A 81 8.78 2.25 3.60
N SER A 82 10.03 1.85 3.86
CA SER A 82 10.36 0.46 4.25
C SER A 82 9.65 0.09 5.54
N HIS A 83 9.56 1.00 6.50
CA HIS A 83 8.86 0.76 7.77
C HIS A 83 7.38 0.47 7.57
N ILE A 84 6.69 1.31 6.76
CA ILE A 84 5.27 1.09 6.44
C ILE A 84 5.09 -0.23 5.68
N THR A 85 5.95 -0.50 4.69
CA THR A 85 5.92 -1.74 3.91
C THR A 85 6.09 -2.96 4.79
N GLN A 86 7.02 -2.94 5.76
CA GLN A 86 7.23 -4.05 6.67
C GLN A 86 6.10 -4.22 7.70
N VAL A 87 5.43 -3.14 8.09
CA VAL A 87 4.19 -3.23 8.88
C VAL A 87 3.09 -3.91 8.05
N ALA A 88 2.87 -3.48 6.81
CA ALA A 88 1.88 -4.09 5.93
C ALA A 88 2.18 -5.58 5.68
N ALA A 89 3.46 -5.93 5.43
CA ALA A 89 3.91 -7.32 5.24
C ALA A 89 3.55 -8.22 6.43
N ARG A 90 3.85 -7.78 7.65
CA ARG A 90 3.57 -8.55 8.88
C ARG A 90 2.07 -8.73 9.17
N LEU A 91 1.25 -7.86 8.63
CA LEU A 91 -0.21 -7.92 8.76
C LEU A 91 -0.87 -8.56 7.52
N ASN A 92 -0.09 -9.06 6.57
CA ASN A 92 -0.54 -9.57 5.27
C ASN A 92 -1.40 -8.58 4.47
N TRP A 93 -1.27 -7.27 4.70
CA TRP A 93 -2.01 -6.27 3.96
C TRP A 93 -1.48 -6.11 2.54
N PRO A 94 -2.37 -6.10 1.53
CA PRO A 94 -2.02 -5.62 0.21
C PRO A 94 -1.43 -4.23 0.31
N CYS A 95 -0.33 -3.96 -0.38
CA CYS A 95 0.34 -2.67 -0.29
C CYS A 95 0.76 -2.21 -1.69
N THR A 96 0.45 -0.97 -2.02
CA THR A 96 0.96 -0.33 -3.23
C THR A 96 1.70 0.96 -2.84
N ARG A 97 2.78 1.25 -3.56
CA ARG A 97 3.60 2.43 -3.33
C ARG A 97 3.66 3.27 -4.60
N VAL A 98 3.45 4.55 -4.46
CA VAL A 98 3.58 5.55 -5.51
C VAL A 98 4.56 6.61 -5.05
N ASN A 99 5.58 6.86 -5.85
CA ASN A 99 6.46 8.00 -5.65
C ASN A 99 5.86 9.22 -6.37
N LEU A 100 5.57 10.27 -5.62
CA LEU A 100 4.96 11.51 -6.14
C LEU A 100 6.07 12.45 -6.61
N ASP A 101 6.93 11.97 -7.50
CA ASP A 101 7.94 12.80 -8.15
C ASP A 101 7.33 13.71 -9.25
N SER A 102 8.17 14.50 -9.89
CA SER A 102 7.74 15.46 -10.93
C SER A 102 7.20 14.80 -12.21
N GLU A 103 7.36 13.49 -12.37
CA GLU A 103 6.96 12.75 -13.57
C GLU A 103 5.59 12.09 -13.44
N ILE A 104 5.12 11.87 -12.19
CA ILE A 104 3.80 11.28 -11.95
C ILE A 104 2.70 12.18 -12.52
N SER A 105 1.73 11.58 -13.20
CA SER A 105 0.58 12.27 -13.74
C SER A 105 -0.72 11.85 -13.02
N ARG A 106 -1.76 12.66 -13.17
CA ARG A 106 -3.09 12.30 -12.70
C ARG A 106 -3.58 10.98 -13.29
N SER A 107 -3.22 10.68 -14.53
CA SER A 107 -3.60 9.40 -15.19
C SER A 107 -2.95 8.20 -14.53
N ASP A 108 -1.75 8.36 -13.96
CA ASP A 108 -1.07 7.26 -13.27
C ASP A 108 -1.71 6.97 -11.91
N LEU A 109 -2.31 7.99 -11.29
CA LEU A 109 -3.02 7.84 -10.02
C LEU A 109 -4.46 7.35 -10.20
N VAL A 110 -5.20 7.94 -11.12
CA VAL A 110 -6.63 7.67 -11.29
C VAL A 110 -6.88 6.55 -12.30
N GLY A 111 -6.14 6.56 -13.40
CA GLY A 111 -6.30 5.62 -14.51
C GLY A 111 -6.54 6.33 -15.84
N ARG A 112 -6.49 5.56 -16.90
CA ARG A 112 -6.65 6.04 -18.29
C ARG A 112 -7.25 4.98 -19.18
N ASP A 113 -7.88 5.41 -20.28
CA ASP A 113 -8.29 4.51 -21.34
C ASP A 113 -7.06 4.12 -22.20
N VAL A 114 -6.90 2.83 -22.40
CA VAL A 114 -5.87 2.26 -23.27
C VAL A 114 -6.53 1.41 -24.34
N VAL A 115 -6.00 1.46 -25.55
CA VAL A 115 -6.46 0.59 -26.65
C VAL A 115 -5.65 -0.71 -26.60
N ARG A 116 -6.33 -1.83 -26.44
CA ARG A 116 -5.75 -3.17 -26.49
C ARG A 116 -6.32 -3.93 -27.68
N GLU A 117 -5.53 -4.81 -28.25
CA GLU A 117 -5.99 -5.75 -29.28
C GLU A 117 -6.46 -7.03 -28.56
N ARG A 118 -7.70 -7.40 -28.79
CA ARG A 118 -8.30 -8.61 -28.26
C ARG A 118 -9.05 -9.32 -29.41
N ASP A 119 -8.64 -10.55 -29.70
CA ASP A 119 -9.23 -11.38 -30.78
C ASP A 119 -9.20 -10.71 -32.17
N GLY A 120 -8.17 -9.87 -32.45
CA GLY A 120 -8.02 -9.15 -33.72
C GLY A 120 -8.81 -7.83 -33.79
N GLU A 121 -9.54 -7.46 -32.75
CA GLU A 121 -10.27 -6.19 -32.66
C GLU A 121 -9.61 -5.23 -31.67
N ARG A 122 -9.65 -3.93 -31.98
CA ARG A 122 -9.19 -2.88 -31.07
C ARG A 122 -10.30 -2.49 -30.13
N VAL A 123 -10.10 -2.78 -28.83
CA VAL A 123 -11.03 -2.44 -27.76
C VAL A 123 -10.41 -1.40 -26.83
N SER A 124 -11.20 -0.40 -26.44
CA SER A 124 -10.80 0.53 -25.39
C SER A 124 -11.07 -0.12 -24.03
N VAL A 125 -10.04 -0.17 -23.17
CA VAL A 125 -10.12 -0.72 -21.82
C VAL A 125 -9.62 0.33 -20.86
N PHE A 126 -10.39 0.60 -19.78
CA PHE A 126 -9.93 1.47 -18.72
C PHE A 126 -8.88 0.73 -17.87
N GLU A 127 -7.69 1.31 -17.77
CA GLU A 127 -6.60 0.83 -16.92
C GLU A 127 -6.57 1.66 -15.64
N GLU A 128 -6.94 1.02 -14.55
CA GLU A 128 -7.09 1.66 -13.24
C GLU A 128 -5.75 2.08 -12.66
N GLY A 129 -5.66 3.32 -12.16
CA GLY A 129 -4.48 3.85 -11.51
C GLY A 129 -4.33 3.37 -10.06
N ALA A 130 -3.17 3.65 -9.48
CA ALA A 130 -2.81 3.15 -8.13
C ALA A 130 -3.75 3.66 -7.02
N LEU A 131 -4.14 4.92 -7.09
CA LEU A 131 -5.05 5.53 -6.11
C LEU A 131 -6.46 4.95 -6.25
N ALA A 132 -7.00 4.91 -7.47
CA ALA A 132 -8.32 4.37 -7.72
C ALA A 132 -8.43 2.91 -7.24
N TRP A 133 -7.41 2.10 -7.56
CA TRP A 133 -7.34 0.73 -7.08
C TRP A 133 -7.30 0.63 -5.54
N ALA A 134 -6.47 1.45 -4.87
CA ALA A 134 -6.36 1.41 -3.41
C ALA A 134 -7.63 1.91 -2.70
N VAL A 135 -8.42 2.79 -3.34
CA VAL A 135 -9.72 3.23 -2.80
C VAL A 135 -10.79 2.15 -2.97
N ALA A 136 -10.73 1.40 -4.08
CA ALA A 136 -11.69 0.32 -4.36
C ALA A 136 -11.39 -0.99 -3.60
N ASN A 137 -10.17 -1.12 -3.05
CA ASN A 137 -9.74 -2.34 -2.36
C ASN A 137 -9.21 -2.01 -0.95
N PRO A 138 -9.49 -2.85 0.05
CA PRO A 138 -8.88 -2.71 1.37
C PRO A 138 -7.37 -2.98 1.28
N ALA A 139 -6.59 -1.92 1.09
CA ALA A 139 -5.16 -1.96 0.85
C ALA A 139 -4.45 -0.77 1.50
N ALA A 140 -3.17 -0.94 1.81
CA ALA A 140 -2.30 0.16 2.22
C ALA A 140 -1.75 0.87 0.98
N LEU A 141 -1.99 2.18 0.87
CA LEU A 141 -1.40 3.04 -0.15
C LEU A 141 -0.31 3.90 0.48
N ILE A 142 0.90 3.79 -0.02
CA ILE A 142 2.03 4.64 0.38
C ILE A 142 2.24 5.69 -0.71
N LEU A 143 2.09 6.95 -0.34
CA LEU A 143 2.43 8.09 -1.17
C LEU A 143 3.77 8.65 -0.68
N ASP A 144 4.83 8.35 -1.42
CA ASP A 144 6.18 8.82 -1.10
C ASP A 144 6.47 10.18 -1.72
N GLU A 145 7.41 10.90 -1.10
CA GLU A 145 7.87 12.22 -1.57
C GLU A 145 6.70 13.19 -1.81
N TYR A 146 5.73 13.16 -0.92
CA TYR A 146 4.50 13.94 -1.03
C TYR A 146 4.73 15.45 -1.21
N ASP A 147 5.83 15.96 -0.66
CA ASP A 147 6.27 17.35 -0.77
C ASP A 147 6.90 17.70 -2.12
N ALA A 148 7.36 16.70 -2.88
CA ALA A 148 7.91 16.86 -4.23
C ALA A 148 6.83 16.74 -5.33
N GLY A 149 5.63 16.32 -4.96
CA GLY A 149 4.50 16.15 -5.87
C GLY A 149 4.08 17.46 -6.52
N ARG A 150 3.66 17.38 -7.77
CA ARG A 150 3.12 18.54 -8.51
C ARG A 150 1.77 18.96 -7.92
N PRO A 151 1.50 20.26 -7.77
CA PRO A 151 0.22 20.75 -7.20
C PRO A 151 -1.02 20.40 -8.04
N ASP A 152 -0.84 20.05 -9.30
CA ASP A 152 -1.92 19.70 -10.25
C ASP A 152 -2.21 18.20 -10.34
N VAL A 153 -1.49 17.37 -9.60
CA VAL A 153 -1.64 15.92 -9.49
C VAL A 153 -2.31 15.56 -8.18
#